data_e4aa3b23d62a9e8cdc5ce39722c25e65
#
_entry.id   e4aa3b23d62a9e8cdc5ce39722c25e65
#
_cell.length_a   1.000
_cell.length_b   1.000
_cell.length_c   1.000
_cell.angle_alpha   90.00
_cell.angle_beta   90.00
_cell.angle_gamma   90.00
#
_symmetry.space_group_name_H-M   'P 1'
#
loop_
_entity.id
_entity.type
_entity.pdbx_description
1 polymer ?
#
loop_
_entity_poly.entity_id
_entity_poly.type
_entity_poly.pdbx_seq_one_letter_code
_entity_poly.pdbx_strand_id
1 'polypeptide(L)'
;MTEARYEVVPVGWVESPLTERSQAPRQGDEGAPPAWLAFEAEIADALRDLRPGVEIIVLTWLDRADREVLVTRPRDDPRHPLTGVFSTRSPDRPNPIGLHRVAVLAVDGLRVQVDGLEALDGTPVIDVKPVLDRTAER
;
A
#
# COMPACT_ATOMS: atom_id res chain seq x y z
N MET A 1 11.65 -0.24 26.10
CA MET A 1 10.67 -0.01 25.05
C MET A 1 9.28 0.07 25.65
N THR A 2 8.47 0.96 25.11
CA THR A 2 7.09 1.14 25.61
C THR A 2 6.22 -0.07 25.31
N GLU A 3 5.28 -0.36 26.20
CA GLU A 3 4.29 -1.41 26.04
C GLU A 3 3.03 -0.92 25.30
N ALA A 4 2.96 0.37 24.93
CA ALA A 4 1.80 0.93 24.27
C ALA A 4 1.53 0.26 22.92
N ARG A 5 0.28 -0.09 22.68
CA ARG A 5 -0.17 -0.70 21.43
C ARG A 5 -1.36 0.08 20.89
N TYR A 6 -1.43 0.15 19.58
CA TYR A 6 -2.52 0.82 18.88
C TYR A 6 -3.10 -0.17 17.87
N GLU A 7 -4.39 -0.12 17.66
CA GLU A 7 -5.05 -1.00 16.70
C GLU A 7 -5.40 -0.24 15.43
N VAL A 8 -5.24 -0.91 14.29
CA VAL A 8 -5.80 -0.46 13.04
C VAL A 8 -6.81 -1.49 12.57
N VAL A 9 -7.88 -1.01 11.94
CA VAL A 9 -8.92 -1.87 11.41
C VAL A 9 -8.89 -1.70 9.89
N PRO A 10 -8.83 -2.80 9.12
CA PRO A 10 -8.87 -2.68 7.66
C PRO A 10 -10.14 -1.96 7.21
N VAL A 11 -9.99 -1.00 6.31
CA VAL A 11 -11.12 -0.31 5.69
C VAL A 11 -11.50 -0.95 4.36
N GLY A 12 -10.65 -1.83 3.85
CA GLY A 12 -10.88 -2.55 2.60
C GLY A 12 -9.80 -3.58 2.35
N TRP A 13 -9.87 -4.20 1.18
CA TRP A 13 -9.01 -5.32 0.80
C TRP A 13 -8.61 -5.16 -0.65
N VAL A 14 -7.38 -5.58 -0.97
CA VAL A 14 -6.88 -5.58 -2.34
C VAL A 14 -7.40 -6.82 -3.06
N GLU A 15 -7.96 -6.62 -4.26
CA GLU A 15 -8.28 -7.68 -5.20
C GLU A 15 -7.36 -7.51 -6.41
N SER A 16 -6.44 -8.44 -6.60
CA SER A 16 -5.40 -8.34 -7.62
C SER A 16 -5.08 -9.70 -8.22
N PRO A 17 -4.62 -9.77 -9.47
CA PRO A 17 -4.06 -11.00 -10.01
C PRO A 17 -2.73 -11.41 -9.38
N LEU A 18 -2.06 -10.49 -8.66
CA LEU A 18 -0.82 -10.81 -7.94
C LEU A 18 -1.14 -11.59 -6.67
N THR A 19 -0.68 -12.84 -6.60
CA THR A 19 -0.99 -13.72 -5.47
C THR A 19 0.24 -14.12 -4.66
N GLU A 20 1.45 -13.89 -5.20
CA GLU A 20 2.70 -14.26 -4.54
C GLU A 20 3.73 -13.15 -4.64
N ARG A 21 4.57 -13.03 -3.60
CA ARG A 21 5.60 -11.97 -3.53
C ARG A 21 6.53 -11.99 -4.74
N SER A 22 6.84 -13.16 -5.27
CA SER A 22 7.74 -13.30 -6.45
C SER A 22 7.16 -12.68 -7.71
N GLN A 23 5.84 -12.50 -7.78
CA GLN A 23 5.17 -11.89 -8.94
C GLN A 23 5.11 -10.38 -8.85
N ALA A 24 5.20 -9.82 -7.63
CA ALA A 24 4.99 -8.41 -7.41
C ALA A 24 6.23 -7.60 -7.82
N PRO A 25 6.06 -6.51 -8.58
CA PRO A 25 7.17 -5.59 -8.82
C PRO A 25 7.56 -4.88 -7.52
N ARG A 26 8.79 -4.36 -7.47
CA ARG A 26 9.29 -3.65 -6.28
C ARG A 26 8.55 -2.35 -6.04
N GLN A 27 8.15 -1.68 -7.13
CA GLN A 27 7.39 -0.44 -7.11
C GLN A 27 6.24 -0.57 -8.09
N GLY A 28 5.13 0.12 -7.83
CA GLY A 28 3.93 0.02 -8.65
C GLY A 28 4.11 0.45 -10.09
N ASP A 29 5.00 1.42 -10.34
CA ASP A 29 5.30 1.90 -11.69
C ASP A 29 6.20 0.96 -12.49
N GLU A 30 6.62 -0.16 -11.91
CA GLU A 30 7.45 -1.18 -12.56
C GLU A 30 6.62 -2.32 -13.16
N GLY A 31 5.39 -2.04 -13.58
CA GLY A 31 4.56 -2.99 -14.31
C GLY A 31 3.50 -3.71 -13.48
N ALA A 32 3.03 -3.11 -12.40
CA ALA A 32 1.93 -3.68 -11.63
C ALA A 32 0.64 -3.67 -12.47
N PRO A 33 -0.14 -4.76 -12.47
CA PRO A 33 -1.43 -4.80 -13.15
C PRO A 33 -2.46 -3.94 -12.43
N PRO A 34 -3.56 -3.53 -13.12
CA PRO A 34 -4.68 -2.90 -12.43
C PRO A 34 -5.23 -3.82 -11.33
N ALA A 35 -5.67 -3.20 -10.24
CA ALA A 35 -6.23 -3.90 -9.09
C ALA A 35 -7.48 -3.18 -8.62
N TRP A 36 -8.33 -3.88 -7.86
CA TRP A 36 -9.49 -3.29 -7.22
C TRP A 36 -9.25 -3.19 -5.72
N LEU A 37 -9.70 -2.09 -5.14
CA LEU A 37 -9.81 -1.93 -3.69
C LEU A 37 -11.28 -2.14 -3.35
N ALA A 38 -11.58 -3.16 -2.55
CA ALA A 38 -12.94 -3.46 -2.11
C ALA A 38 -13.10 -2.96 -0.69
N PHE A 39 -13.91 -1.92 -0.50
CA PHE A 39 -14.06 -1.24 0.80
C PHE A 39 -15.23 -1.78 1.59
N GLU A 40 -15.13 -1.67 2.92
CA GLU A 40 -16.20 -2.05 3.83
C GLU A 40 -17.34 -1.04 3.76
N ALA A 41 -18.58 -1.52 3.92
CA ALA A 41 -19.77 -0.66 3.80
C ALA A 41 -19.79 0.45 4.87
N GLU A 42 -19.25 0.18 6.04
CA GLU A 42 -19.27 1.13 7.16
C GLU A 42 -18.49 2.41 6.88
N ILE A 43 -17.53 2.36 5.94
CA ILE A 43 -16.72 3.54 5.63
C ILE A 43 -17.11 4.17 4.29
N ALA A 44 -18.29 3.84 3.75
CA ALA A 44 -18.71 4.30 2.43
C ALA A 44 -18.62 5.82 2.23
N ASP A 45 -18.93 6.60 3.28
CA ASP A 45 -18.85 8.05 3.19
C ASP A 45 -17.43 8.57 2.98
N ALA A 46 -16.42 7.81 3.39
CA ALA A 46 -15.03 8.19 3.17
C ALA A 46 -14.62 8.09 1.69
N LEU A 47 -15.38 7.37 0.86
CA LEU A 47 -15.14 7.27 -0.58
C LEU A 47 -15.72 8.44 -1.37
N ARG A 48 -16.52 9.30 -0.72
CA ARG A 48 -17.07 10.48 -1.38
C ARG A 48 -15.92 11.29 -1.97
N ASP A 49 -16.10 11.77 -3.17
CA ASP A 49 -15.13 12.59 -3.91
C ASP A 49 -13.96 11.81 -4.55
N LEU A 50 -13.82 10.49 -4.34
CA LEU A 50 -12.91 9.70 -5.18
C LEU A 50 -13.52 9.57 -6.58
N ARG A 51 -12.69 9.84 -7.60
CA ARG A 51 -13.14 9.77 -8.99
C ARG A 51 -12.00 9.42 -9.92
N PRO A 52 -12.32 8.88 -11.11
CA PRO A 52 -11.28 8.55 -12.10
C PRO A 52 -10.37 9.74 -12.39
N GLY A 53 -9.10 9.47 -12.51
CA GLY A 53 -8.07 10.47 -12.84
C GLY A 53 -7.36 11.06 -11.66
N VAL A 54 -7.88 10.92 -10.43
CA VAL A 54 -7.14 11.43 -9.27
C VAL A 54 -6.06 10.44 -8.84
N GLU A 55 -4.97 11.00 -8.32
CA GLU A 55 -3.92 10.19 -7.69
C GLU A 55 -4.16 10.14 -6.19
N ILE A 56 -3.96 8.97 -5.61
CA ILE A 56 -4.10 8.73 -4.18
C ILE A 56 -2.89 7.96 -3.66
N ILE A 57 -2.72 8.00 -2.35
CA ILE A 57 -1.77 7.15 -1.63
C ILE A 57 -2.59 6.14 -0.86
N VAL A 58 -2.36 4.86 -1.16
CA VAL A 58 -2.99 3.74 -0.45
C VAL A 58 -2.01 3.25 0.59
N LEU A 59 -2.44 3.15 1.83
CA LEU A 59 -1.66 2.56 2.91
C LEU A 59 -2.22 1.18 3.20
N THR A 60 -1.34 0.19 3.22
CA THR A 60 -1.70 -1.21 3.41
C THR A 60 -0.96 -1.79 4.60
N TRP A 61 -1.48 -2.90 5.12
CA TRP A 61 -0.74 -3.72 6.07
C TRP A 61 -0.22 -4.93 5.30
N LEU A 62 1.11 -5.05 5.19
CA LEU A 62 1.74 -6.13 4.44
C LEU A 62 1.83 -7.36 5.34
N ASP A 63 0.73 -8.07 5.44
CA ASP A 63 0.50 -9.11 6.44
C ASP A 63 1.36 -10.37 6.25
N ARG A 64 2.05 -10.50 5.11
CA ARG A 64 2.99 -11.60 4.86
C ARG A 64 4.44 -11.22 5.14
N ALA A 65 4.69 -10.00 5.60
CA ALA A 65 6.04 -9.51 5.83
C ALA A 65 6.63 -10.04 7.13
N ASP A 66 7.96 -10.09 7.17
CA ASP A 66 8.72 -10.42 8.37
C ASP A 66 8.91 -9.15 9.20
N ARG A 67 8.40 -9.14 10.42
CA ARG A 67 8.46 -7.98 11.32
C ARG A 67 9.73 -7.91 12.15
N GLU A 68 10.60 -8.92 12.06
CA GLU A 68 11.84 -8.96 12.82
C GLU A 68 13.02 -8.32 12.09
N VAL A 69 12.84 -7.94 10.83
CA VAL A 69 13.92 -7.39 10.00
C VAL A 69 14.17 -5.94 10.35
N LEU A 70 15.41 -5.61 10.69
CA LEU A 70 15.84 -4.23 11.01
C LEU A 70 16.81 -3.66 9.98
N VAL A 71 17.54 -4.54 9.28
CA VAL A 71 18.48 -4.16 8.23
C VAL A 71 18.27 -5.08 7.03
N THR A 72 18.51 -4.55 5.85
CA THR A 72 18.38 -5.32 4.61
C THR A 72 19.26 -4.72 3.53
N ARG A 73 19.43 -5.46 2.43
CA ARG A 73 20.04 -4.91 1.22
C ARG A 73 18.90 -4.46 0.30
N PRO A 74 18.86 -3.17 -0.09
CA PRO A 74 17.79 -2.68 -0.96
C PRO A 74 17.69 -3.54 -2.24
N ARG A 75 16.44 -3.92 -2.61
CA ARG A 75 16.11 -4.75 -3.77
C ARG A 75 16.81 -6.12 -3.77
N ASP A 76 17.20 -6.60 -2.59
CA ASP A 76 17.95 -7.86 -2.43
C ASP A 76 19.23 -7.92 -3.27
N ASP A 77 19.79 -6.77 -3.60
CA ASP A 77 20.98 -6.67 -4.44
C ASP A 77 22.24 -6.70 -3.57
N PRO A 78 23.09 -7.73 -3.70
CA PRO A 78 24.31 -7.85 -2.88
C PRO A 78 25.31 -6.73 -3.11
N ARG A 79 25.17 -5.95 -4.17
CA ARG A 79 26.01 -4.78 -4.43
C ARG A 79 25.67 -3.59 -3.54
N HIS A 80 24.46 -3.57 -2.96
CA HIS A 80 24.06 -2.54 -2.03
C HIS A 80 24.55 -2.88 -0.62
N PRO A 81 24.97 -1.90 0.20
CA PRO A 81 25.31 -2.16 1.58
C PRO A 81 24.10 -2.54 2.39
N LEU A 82 24.31 -3.22 3.52
CA LEU A 82 23.25 -3.41 4.50
C LEU A 82 22.75 -2.04 4.96
N THR A 83 21.45 -1.85 4.92
CA THR A 83 20.80 -0.57 5.17
C THR A 83 19.68 -0.77 6.18
N GLY A 84 19.53 0.15 7.12
CA GLY A 84 18.40 0.16 8.04
C GLY A 84 17.08 0.26 7.27
N VAL A 85 16.08 -0.52 7.68
CA VAL A 85 14.83 -0.60 6.92
C VAL A 85 14.10 0.72 6.83
N PHE A 86 14.32 1.65 7.79
CA PHE A 86 13.68 2.98 7.73
C PHE A 86 14.26 3.87 6.61
N SER A 87 15.35 3.46 6.00
CA SER A 87 15.91 4.13 4.82
C SER A 87 15.63 3.35 3.54
N THR A 88 14.69 2.43 3.57
CA THR A 88 14.29 1.58 2.44
C THR A 88 12.77 1.51 2.36
N ARG A 89 12.27 0.97 1.26
CA ARG A 89 10.87 0.62 1.07
C ARG A 89 10.62 -0.87 1.19
N SER A 90 11.55 -1.61 1.82
CA SER A 90 11.38 -3.04 2.06
C SER A 90 10.07 -3.31 2.79
N PRO A 91 9.28 -4.32 2.38
CA PRO A 91 8.09 -4.72 3.11
C PRO A 91 8.41 -5.30 4.49
N ASP A 92 9.57 -5.95 4.63
CA ASP A 92 9.99 -6.57 5.88
C ASP A 92 10.55 -5.50 6.81
N ARG A 93 9.81 -5.22 7.87
CA ARG A 93 10.10 -4.16 8.83
C ARG A 93 9.21 -4.31 10.06
N PRO A 94 9.50 -3.61 11.17
CA PRO A 94 8.73 -3.79 12.42
C PRO A 94 7.23 -3.57 12.29
N ASN A 95 6.80 -2.52 11.60
CA ASN A 95 5.41 -2.30 11.25
C ASN A 95 5.32 -2.24 9.73
N PRO A 96 4.92 -3.36 9.07
CA PRO A 96 5.01 -3.47 7.62
C PRO A 96 3.88 -2.74 6.92
N ILE A 97 3.89 -1.42 7.05
CA ILE A 97 2.93 -0.54 6.39
C ILE A 97 3.44 -0.26 4.99
N GLY A 98 2.64 -0.65 4.00
CA GLY A 98 2.90 -0.34 2.60
C GLY A 98 2.39 1.04 2.25
N LEU A 99 3.10 1.72 1.36
CA LEU A 99 2.69 3.01 0.84
C LEU A 99 2.74 2.95 -0.67
N HIS A 100 1.57 3.17 -1.30
CA HIS A 100 1.41 2.96 -2.74
C HIS A 100 0.79 4.19 -3.36
N ARG A 101 1.52 4.85 -4.25
CA ARG A 101 0.97 5.96 -5.02
C ARG A 101 0.35 5.39 -6.29
N VAL A 102 -0.95 5.58 -6.47
CA VAL A 102 -1.73 4.97 -7.54
C VAL A 102 -2.69 5.99 -8.15
N ALA A 103 -3.11 5.71 -9.39
CA ALA A 103 -4.15 6.49 -10.05
C ALA A 103 -5.47 5.75 -9.97
N VAL A 104 -6.55 6.47 -9.69
CA VAL A 104 -7.91 5.93 -9.74
C VAL A 104 -8.33 5.79 -11.19
N LEU A 105 -8.71 4.58 -11.59
CA LEU A 105 -9.18 4.29 -12.96
C LEU A 105 -10.70 4.26 -13.04
N ALA A 106 -11.37 3.73 -12.01
CA ALA A 106 -12.82 3.60 -11.99
C ALA A 106 -13.32 3.53 -10.55
N VAL A 107 -14.55 3.97 -10.35
CA VAL A 107 -15.24 3.85 -9.06
C VAL A 107 -16.57 3.17 -9.32
N ASP A 108 -16.83 2.06 -8.64
CA ASP A 108 -18.05 1.29 -8.78
C ASP A 108 -18.57 0.92 -7.39
N GLY A 109 -19.39 1.80 -6.82
CA GLY A 109 -19.90 1.60 -5.46
C GLY A 109 -18.78 1.57 -4.44
N LEU A 110 -18.63 0.44 -3.74
CA LEU A 110 -17.61 0.25 -2.72
C LEU A 110 -16.27 -0.24 -3.31
N ARG A 111 -16.17 -0.37 -4.63
CA ARG A 111 -14.94 -0.83 -5.27
C ARG A 111 -14.31 0.28 -6.09
N VAL A 112 -13.00 0.44 -5.93
CA VAL A 112 -12.21 1.44 -6.64
C VAL A 112 -11.10 0.72 -7.40
N GLN A 113 -11.09 0.85 -8.73
CA GLN A 113 -10.02 0.30 -9.54
C GLN A 113 -8.87 1.29 -9.59
N VAL A 114 -7.66 0.79 -9.40
CA VAL A 114 -6.45 1.60 -9.39
C VAL A 114 -5.39 1.01 -10.30
N ASP A 115 -4.49 1.87 -10.75
CA ASP A 115 -3.33 1.52 -11.56
C ASP A 115 -2.08 1.68 -10.70
N GLY A 116 -1.09 0.80 -10.89
CA GLY A 116 0.20 0.93 -10.24
C GLY A 116 0.28 0.39 -8.81
N LEU A 117 -0.58 -0.54 -8.45
CA LEU A 117 -0.57 -1.13 -7.11
C LEU A 117 0.17 -2.47 -7.14
N GLU A 118 1.30 -2.55 -6.42
CA GLU A 118 2.12 -3.75 -6.34
C GLU A 118 1.71 -4.70 -5.20
N ALA A 119 0.72 -4.35 -4.40
CA ALA A 119 0.27 -5.18 -3.29
C ALA A 119 -0.42 -6.46 -3.78
N LEU A 120 -0.28 -7.52 -3.01
CA LEU A 120 -0.85 -8.83 -3.34
C LEU A 120 -2.36 -8.88 -3.05
N ASP A 121 -3.03 -9.80 -3.74
CA ASP A 121 -4.43 -10.10 -3.49
C ASP A 121 -4.66 -10.41 -2.00
N GLY A 122 -5.74 -9.88 -1.44
CA GLY A 122 -6.08 -10.08 -0.04
C GLY A 122 -5.35 -9.16 0.94
N THR A 123 -4.46 -8.29 0.49
CA THR A 123 -3.75 -7.37 1.37
C THR A 123 -4.74 -6.38 2.00
N PRO A 124 -4.71 -6.22 3.34
CA PRO A 124 -5.60 -5.25 4.00
C PRO A 124 -5.23 -3.80 3.65
N VAL A 125 -6.24 -3.00 3.36
CA VAL A 125 -6.10 -1.54 3.18
C VAL A 125 -6.42 -0.89 4.52
N ILE A 126 -5.53 -0.05 5.01
CA ILE A 126 -5.72 0.60 6.31
C ILE A 126 -6.05 2.08 6.22
N ASP A 127 -5.72 2.73 5.11
CA ASP A 127 -6.04 4.14 4.91
C ASP A 127 -5.86 4.53 3.44
N VAL A 128 -6.49 5.62 3.05
CA VAL A 128 -6.30 6.25 1.75
C VAL A 128 -6.15 7.75 1.98
N LYS A 129 -5.15 8.34 1.34
CA LYS A 129 -4.88 9.78 1.42
C LYS A 129 -4.76 10.36 0.02
N PRO A 130 -5.14 11.62 -0.17
CA PRO A 130 -4.91 12.27 -1.45
C PRO A 130 -3.42 12.56 -1.67
N VAL A 131 -3.01 12.62 -2.92
CA VAL A 131 -1.72 13.20 -3.27
C VAL A 131 -1.93 14.71 -3.39
N LEU A 132 -1.22 15.47 -2.56
CA LEU A 132 -1.34 16.92 -2.51
C LEU A 132 -0.06 17.57 -3.00
N ASP A 133 -0.18 18.78 -3.56
CA ASP A 133 0.99 19.61 -3.80
C ASP A 133 1.36 20.35 -2.50
N ARG A 134 2.53 21.02 -2.51
CA ARG A 134 3.02 21.72 -1.32
C ARG A 134 2.05 22.79 -0.78
N THR A 135 1.30 23.42 -1.67
CA THR A 135 0.34 24.45 -1.28
C THR A 135 -0.86 23.81 -0.58
N ALA A 136 -1.35 22.72 -1.11
CA ALA A 136 -2.54 22.02 -0.60
C ALA A 136 -2.29 21.29 0.72
N GLU A 137 -1.04 21.00 1.06
CA GLU A 137 -0.67 20.26 2.29
C GLU A 137 -0.78 21.09 3.58
N ARG A 138 -1.21 22.30 3.49
CA ARG A 138 -1.32 23.20 4.63
C ARG A 138 -2.65 23.10 5.36
#